data_2d5aa20000e7869407cb8e900713958c
#
_entry.id   2d5aa20000e7869407cb8e900713958c
#
_cell.length_a   1.000
_cell.length_b   1.000
_cell.length_c   1.000
_cell.angle_alpha   90.00
_cell.angle_beta   90.00
_cell.angle_gamma   90.00
#
_symmetry.space_group_name_H-M   'P 1'
#
loop_
_entity.id
_entity.type
_entity.pdbx_description
1 polymer ?
#
loop_
_entity_poly.entity_id
_entity_poly.type
_entity_poly.pdbx_seq_one_letter_code
_entity_poly.pdbx_strand_id
1 'polypeptide(L)'
;MPQRKLLSLWAMKHSNISIFVPHIGCPHLCSFCDQRTISGAQHAPTGDEVREICEKALSEVREPQNTEIAFFGGSFTAVPRDYMIELLSAAADFVGEGKFIGIRCSTRPDCIDTEVLGLLKKFGVTSIELGAQSMDDEVLELNERGHSSQDVADAAELIKAFGFELGLQMMIGLYGSTPEKEWATVEKIAALTPDTVRIYPVVVLKNTRLGELLLSGEYKPFSFDKAVEIASAAMVMFEGSGIRVIKCGLHASEFVEHDMVGGFYHPAFRELCEAMIYRHNMEFVLKNSCIGGDAVIAVNSRCISKAAGQKRSNIAYFKERGVNIKIVGDENIPKYECELRR
;
A
#
# COMPACT_ATOMS: atom_id res chain seq x y z
N MET A 1 -26.18 -13.43 6.02
CA MET A 1 -25.13 -14.23 5.35
C MET A 1 -23.91 -13.38 4.92
N PRO A 2 -23.19 -12.69 5.82
CA PRO A 2 -21.92 -12.02 5.44
C PRO A 2 -20.64 -12.75 5.90
N GLN A 3 -20.73 -13.70 6.84
CA GLN A 3 -19.53 -14.34 7.42
C GLN A 3 -18.73 -15.28 6.49
N ARG A 4 -19.33 -15.84 5.44
CA ARG A 4 -18.60 -16.72 4.49
C ARG A 4 -17.67 -15.97 3.52
N LYS A 5 -17.92 -14.68 3.26
CA LYS A 5 -17.08 -13.86 2.37
C LYS A 5 -15.76 -13.41 3.03
N LEU A 6 -15.75 -13.22 4.35
CA LEU A 6 -14.55 -12.86 5.12
C LEU A 6 -13.52 -14.00 5.21
N LEU A 7 -13.96 -15.25 5.30
CA LEU A 7 -13.06 -16.41 5.40
C LEU A 7 -12.33 -16.73 4.08
N SER A 8 -12.89 -16.35 2.92
CA SER A 8 -12.24 -16.57 1.62
C SER A 8 -11.14 -15.58 1.29
N LEU A 9 -11.13 -14.39 1.91
CA LEU A 9 -10.10 -13.34 1.73
C LEU A 9 -8.72 -13.73 2.31
N TRP A 10 -8.65 -14.76 3.16
CA TRP A 10 -7.40 -15.26 3.76
C TRP A 10 -6.67 -16.31 2.92
N ALA A 11 -7.30 -16.85 1.88
CA ALA A 11 -6.83 -18.07 1.22
C ALA A 11 -5.99 -17.84 -0.03
N MET A 12 -6.00 -16.67 -0.66
CA MET A 12 -5.27 -16.45 -1.90
C MET A 12 -4.06 -15.54 -1.68
N LYS A 13 -2.85 -16.10 -1.72
CA LYS A 13 -1.61 -15.35 -1.86
C LYS A 13 -1.60 -14.74 -3.27
N HIS A 14 -2.04 -13.50 -3.38
CA HIS A 14 -1.86 -12.72 -4.60
C HIS A 14 -0.39 -12.28 -4.69
N SER A 15 0.24 -12.48 -5.83
CA SER A 15 1.60 -12.05 -6.12
C SER A 15 1.66 -11.23 -7.42
N ASN A 16 2.71 -10.43 -7.55
CA ASN A 16 2.96 -9.62 -8.73
C ASN A 16 4.35 -9.88 -9.29
N ILE A 17 4.45 -9.94 -10.60
CA ILE A 17 5.70 -9.79 -11.33
C ILE A 17 5.85 -8.31 -11.63
N SER A 18 6.76 -7.64 -10.92
CA SER A 18 6.91 -6.19 -11.02
C SER A 18 7.80 -5.81 -12.19
N ILE A 19 7.27 -5.02 -13.11
CA ILE A 19 7.98 -4.42 -14.25
C ILE A 19 7.95 -2.91 -14.04
N PHE A 20 9.12 -2.30 -13.87
CA PHE A 20 9.20 -0.86 -13.56
C PHE A 20 9.39 -0.03 -14.82
N VAL A 21 8.54 1.00 -14.97
CA VAL A 21 8.59 1.99 -16.06
C VAL A 21 8.89 3.35 -15.42
N PRO A 22 10.18 3.66 -15.12
CA PRO A 22 10.53 4.83 -14.32
C PRO A 22 10.39 6.13 -15.10
N HIS A 23 9.75 7.14 -14.51
CA HIS A 23 9.60 8.53 -14.98
C HIS A 23 9.03 8.78 -16.37
N ILE A 24 8.87 7.77 -17.23
CA ILE A 24 8.21 7.95 -18.53
C ILE A 24 6.72 8.16 -18.29
N GLY A 25 6.13 9.16 -18.94
CA GLY A 25 4.70 9.48 -18.86
C GLY A 25 4.31 10.32 -17.65
N CYS A 26 5.19 10.68 -16.73
CA CYS A 26 4.85 11.61 -15.65
C CYS A 26 4.86 13.05 -16.16
N PRO A 27 3.69 13.73 -16.28
CA PRO A 27 3.62 15.11 -16.77
C PRO A 27 4.15 16.12 -15.73
N HIS A 28 4.22 15.73 -14.47
CA HIS A 28 4.69 16.54 -13.33
C HIS A 28 5.75 15.80 -12.52
N LEU A 29 6.69 16.54 -11.96
CA LEU A 29 7.66 16.03 -10.99
C LEU A 29 7.11 16.30 -9.58
N CYS A 30 6.49 15.28 -8.97
CA CYS A 30 5.99 15.39 -7.62
C CYS A 30 7.12 15.68 -6.63
N SER A 31 6.88 16.53 -5.64
CA SER A 31 7.89 17.03 -4.68
C SER A 31 8.69 15.94 -3.96
N PHE A 32 8.12 14.75 -3.80
CA PHE A 32 8.66 13.62 -3.05
C PHE A 32 9.26 12.50 -3.91
N CYS A 33 9.14 12.59 -5.25
CA CYS A 33 9.33 11.41 -6.11
C CYS A 33 10.69 11.38 -6.80
N ASP A 34 11.43 10.29 -6.58
CA ASP A 34 12.54 9.85 -7.40
C ASP A 34 12.37 8.34 -7.70
N GLN A 35 11.78 8.05 -8.86
CA GLN A 35 11.48 6.68 -9.27
C GLN A 35 12.74 5.84 -9.50
N ARG A 36 13.86 6.43 -9.90
CA ARG A 36 15.11 5.69 -10.10
C ARG A 36 15.65 5.17 -8.77
N THR A 37 15.69 6.03 -7.76
CA THR A 37 16.09 5.65 -6.40
C THR A 37 15.12 4.66 -5.78
N ILE A 38 13.79 4.86 -5.96
CA ILE A 38 12.77 3.99 -5.36
C ILE A 38 12.76 2.60 -5.99
N SER A 39 12.83 2.50 -7.32
CA SER A 39 12.72 1.22 -8.04
C SER A 39 14.05 0.54 -8.32
N GLY A 40 15.16 1.29 -8.31
CA GLY A 40 16.46 0.83 -8.79
C GLY A 40 16.55 0.63 -10.31
N ALA A 41 15.47 0.90 -11.07
CA ALA A 41 15.44 0.72 -12.51
C ALA A 41 16.24 1.83 -13.21
N GLN A 42 17.19 1.42 -14.06
CA GLN A 42 18.09 2.33 -14.76
C GLN A 42 17.52 2.81 -16.10
N HIS A 43 16.66 2.03 -16.72
CA HIS A 43 16.01 2.33 -18.00
C HIS A 43 14.56 1.83 -18.01
N ALA A 44 13.80 2.29 -18.98
CA ALA A 44 12.45 1.80 -19.23
C ALA A 44 12.53 0.53 -20.09
N PRO A 45 11.76 -0.53 -19.76
CA PRO A 45 11.83 -1.80 -20.44
C PRO A 45 11.28 -1.71 -21.88
N THR A 46 11.84 -2.49 -22.77
CA THR A 46 11.28 -2.78 -24.10
C THR A 46 10.25 -3.90 -24.04
N GLY A 47 9.44 -4.07 -25.11
CA GLY A 47 8.54 -5.21 -25.21
C GLY A 47 9.24 -6.57 -25.15
N ASP A 48 10.45 -6.68 -25.71
CA ASP A 48 11.24 -7.91 -25.66
C ASP A 48 11.70 -8.22 -24.22
N GLU A 49 12.17 -7.23 -23.48
CA GLU A 49 12.52 -7.40 -22.07
C GLU A 49 11.32 -7.79 -21.21
N VAL A 50 10.12 -7.27 -21.52
CA VAL A 50 8.87 -7.70 -20.86
C VAL A 50 8.59 -9.17 -21.13
N ARG A 51 8.78 -9.65 -22.39
CA ARG A 51 8.62 -11.08 -22.73
C ARG A 51 9.60 -11.96 -21.96
N GLU A 52 10.88 -11.61 -21.94
CA GLU A 52 11.91 -12.35 -21.22
C GLU A 52 11.60 -12.46 -19.71
N ILE A 53 11.18 -11.34 -19.09
CA ILE A 53 10.77 -11.31 -17.67
C ILE A 53 9.57 -12.23 -17.44
N CYS A 54 8.55 -12.17 -18.30
CA CYS A 54 7.34 -12.98 -18.17
C CYS A 54 7.60 -14.47 -18.41
N GLU A 55 8.42 -14.83 -19.41
CA GLU A 55 8.82 -16.23 -19.68
C GLU A 55 9.55 -16.83 -18.48
N LYS A 56 10.57 -16.11 -17.98
CA LYS A 56 11.31 -16.53 -16.80
C LYS A 56 10.38 -16.72 -15.60
N ALA A 57 9.57 -15.70 -15.31
CA ALA A 57 8.66 -15.74 -14.18
C ALA A 57 7.62 -16.87 -14.28
N LEU A 58 7.09 -17.14 -15.47
CA LEU A 58 6.13 -18.22 -15.69
C LEU A 58 6.75 -19.61 -15.40
N SER A 59 8.05 -19.76 -15.64
CA SER A 59 8.78 -21.01 -15.32
C SER A 59 9.09 -21.18 -13.83
N GLU A 60 9.16 -20.09 -13.06
CA GLU A 60 9.57 -20.10 -11.65
C GLU A 60 8.39 -19.98 -10.66
N VAL A 61 7.29 -19.34 -11.07
CA VAL A 61 6.13 -19.08 -10.21
C VAL A 61 5.30 -20.37 -10.02
N ARG A 62 5.02 -20.71 -8.76
CA ARG A 62 4.25 -21.92 -8.42
C ARG A 62 2.76 -21.81 -8.76
N GLU A 63 2.20 -20.60 -8.65
CA GLU A 63 0.76 -20.34 -8.78
C GLU A 63 0.52 -19.17 -9.75
N PRO A 64 0.77 -19.34 -11.06
CA PRO A 64 0.58 -18.26 -12.04
C PRO A 64 -0.87 -17.76 -12.08
N GLN A 65 -1.86 -18.63 -11.82
CA GLN A 65 -3.28 -18.28 -11.73
C GLN A 65 -3.62 -17.34 -10.56
N ASN A 66 -2.68 -17.10 -9.63
CA ASN A 66 -2.79 -16.16 -8.51
C ASN A 66 -1.79 -15.00 -8.63
N THR A 67 -1.15 -14.86 -9.80
CA THR A 67 -0.08 -13.86 -10.04
C THR A 67 -0.48 -12.94 -11.18
N GLU A 68 -0.30 -11.64 -11.01
CA GLU A 68 -0.48 -10.61 -12.04
C GLU A 68 0.87 -10.11 -12.56
N ILE A 69 0.92 -9.73 -13.84
CA ILE A 69 2.01 -8.92 -14.39
C ILE A 69 1.70 -7.48 -14.00
N ALA A 70 2.62 -6.79 -13.32
CA ALA A 70 2.35 -5.48 -12.76
C ALA A 70 3.32 -4.42 -13.28
N PHE A 71 2.80 -3.43 -14.04
CA PHE A 71 3.54 -2.25 -14.46
C PHE A 71 3.50 -1.18 -13.37
N PHE A 72 4.65 -0.89 -12.78
CA PHE A 72 4.84 0.08 -11.71
C PHE A 72 5.84 1.17 -12.11
N GLY A 73 5.90 2.23 -11.33
CA GLY A 73 6.86 3.31 -11.48
C GLY A 73 6.18 4.64 -11.77
N GLY A 74 6.29 5.14 -13.00
CA GLY A 74 5.63 6.37 -13.43
C GLY A 74 4.13 6.21 -13.65
N SER A 75 3.55 7.10 -14.46
CA SER A 75 2.14 6.99 -14.85
C SER A 75 2.02 6.12 -16.12
N PHE A 76 1.61 4.86 -15.96
CA PHE A 76 1.60 3.91 -17.07
C PHE A 76 0.71 4.35 -18.23
N THR A 77 -0.45 4.97 -17.95
CA THR A 77 -1.39 5.41 -19.00
C THR A 77 -0.99 6.74 -19.67
N ALA A 78 0.02 7.43 -19.13
CA ALA A 78 0.52 8.69 -19.70
C ALA A 78 1.83 8.51 -20.51
N VAL A 79 2.35 7.29 -20.63
CA VAL A 79 3.47 7.03 -21.55
C VAL A 79 3.03 7.18 -23.00
N PRO A 80 3.96 7.37 -23.99
CA PRO A 80 3.60 7.40 -25.39
C PRO A 80 2.73 6.20 -25.78
N ARG A 81 1.68 6.43 -26.54
CA ARG A 81 0.64 5.43 -26.86
C ARG A 81 1.23 4.15 -27.49
N ASP A 82 2.15 4.31 -28.45
CA ASP A 82 2.78 3.17 -29.12
C ASP A 82 3.62 2.33 -28.16
N TYR A 83 4.30 2.99 -27.25
CA TYR A 83 5.09 2.32 -26.20
C TYR A 83 4.19 1.58 -25.20
N MET A 84 3.06 2.18 -24.79
CA MET A 84 2.09 1.49 -23.93
C MET A 84 1.55 0.23 -24.61
N ILE A 85 1.21 0.32 -25.89
CA ILE A 85 0.72 -0.81 -26.69
C ILE A 85 1.79 -1.90 -26.83
N GLU A 86 3.04 -1.54 -27.04
CA GLU A 86 4.19 -2.45 -27.12
C GLU A 86 4.30 -3.28 -25.82
N LEU A 87 4.33 -2.62 -24.66
CA LEU A 87 4.45 -3.29 -23.36
C LEU A 87 3.22 -4.17 -23.05
N LEU A 88 2.02 -3.66 -23.30
CA LEU A 88 0.77 -4.39 -23.08
C LEU A 88 0.67 -5.61 -24.01
N SER A 89 1.06 -5.49 -25.28
CA SER A 89 1.06 -6.60 -26.23
C SER A 89 2.02 -7.71 -25.77
N ALA A 90 3.21 -7.33 -25.33
CA ALA A 90 4.21 -8.27 -24.81
C ALA A 90 3.69 -9.03 -23.56
N ALA A 91 3.03 -8.32 -22.64
CA ALA A 91 2.48 -8.92 -21.43
C ALA A 91 1.24 -9.78 -21.69
N ALA A 92 0.36 -9.38 -22.62
CA ALA A 92 -0.87 -10.07 -22.93
C ALA A 92 -0.67 -11.52 -23.42
N ASP A 93 0.46 -11.81 -24.07
CA ASP A 93 0.82 -13.17 -24.51
C ASP A 93 0.98 -14.14 -23.33
N PHE A 94 1.16 -13.63 -22.11
CA PHE A 94 1.34 -14.41 -20.88
C PHE A 94 0.13 -14.39 -19.94
N VAL A 95 -1.03 -13.92 -20.41
CA VAL A 95 -2.28 -13.92 -19.64
C VAL A 95 -3.24 -14.97 -20.17
N GLY A 96 -3.93 -15.71 -19.28
CA GLY A 96 -4.95 -16.70 -19.65
C GLY A 96 -4.81 -18.02 -18.93
N GLU A 97 -5.48 -19.06 -19.47
CA GLU A 97 -5.49 -20.40 -18.88
C GLU A 97 -4.09 -21.00 -18.82
N GLY A 98 -3.67 -21.44 -17.64
CA GLY A 98 -2.31 -21.97 -17.39
C GLY A 98 -1.21 -20.91 -17.33
N LYS A 99 -1.56 -19.64 -17.42
CA LYS A 99 -0.66 -18.48 -17.38
C LYS A 99 -1.05 -17.55 -16.23
N PHE A 100 -0.56 -16.29 -16.26
CA PHE A 100 -0.91 -15.29 -15.26
C PHE A 100 -2.39 -14.89 -15.35
N ILE A 101 -2.96 -14.46 -14.19
CA ILE A 101 -4.39 -14.15 -14.09
C ILE A 101 -4.77 -12.85 -14.82
N GLY A 102 -3.83 -11.92 -15.00
CA GLY A 102 -4.08 -10.63 -15.63
C GLY A 102 -2.90 -9.68 -15.56
N ILE A 103 -3.17 -8.46 -15.95
CA ILE A 103 -2.21 -7.36 -15.91
C ILE A 103 -2.73 -6.31 -14.93
N ARG A 104 -1.84 -5.78 -14.10
CA ARG A 104 -2.06 -4.64 -13.20
C ARG A 104 -1.21 -3.47 -13.64
N CYS A 105 -1.72 -2.25 -13.58
CA CYS A 105 -0.91 -1.06 -13.81
C CYS A 105 -1.18 0.04 -12.78
N SER A 106 -0.13 0.82 -12.48
CA SER A 106 -0.25 2.01 -11.63
C SER A 106 -0.24 3.27 -12.49
N THR A 107 -1.13 4.20 -12.20
CA THR A 107 -1.23 5.44 -12.95
C THR A 107 -1.75 6.59 -12.11
N ARG A 108 -1.78 7.76 -12.71
CA ARG A 108 -2.35 8.99 -12.16
C ARG A 108 -3.85 9.06 -12.44
N PRO A 109 -4.64 9.70 -11.56
CA PRO A 109 -6.08 9.88 -11.80
C PRO A 109 -6.39 10.69 -13.05
N ASP A 110 -5.65 11.77 -13.28
CA ASP A 110 -5.81 12.69 -14.44
C ASP A 110 -5.36 12.10 -15.79
N CYS A 111 -4.94 10.83 -15.81
CA CYS A 111 -4.54 10.09 -17.02
C CYS A 111 -5.46 8.90 -17.31
N ILE A 112 -6.71 8.96 -16.86
CA ILE A 112 -7.77 7.96 -17.07
C ILE A 112 -8.90 8.57 -17.86
N ASP A 113 -9.24 7.93 -18.97
CA ASP A 113 -10.42 8.22 -19.78
C ASP A 113 -11.00 6.93 -20.39
N THR A 114 -12.12 7.05 -21.07
CA THR A 114 -12.83 5.90 -21.67
C THR A 114 -12.05 5.22 -22.78
N GLU A 115 -11.23 5.96 -23.55
CA GLU A 115 -10.39 5.42 -24.63
C GLU A 115 -9.25 4.58 -24.04
N VAL A 116 -8.56 5.13 -23.03
CA VAL A 116 -7.49 4.43 -22.31
C VAL A 116 -8.02 3.16 -21.65
N LEU A 117 -9.15 3.23 -20.94
CA LEU A 117 -9.75 2.06 -20.30
C LEU A 117 -10.17 0.99 -21.30
N GLY A 118 -10.72 1.40 -22.45
CA GLY A 118 -11.04 0.48 -23.54
C GLY A 118 -9.81 -0.25 -24.08
N LEU A 119 -8.69 0.48 -24.22
CA LEU A 119 -7.42 -0.09 -24.64
C LEU A 119 -6.85 -1.07 -23.58
N LEU A 120 -6.80 -0.67 -22.32
CA LEU A 120 -6.34 -1.53 -21.23
C LEU A 120 -7.15 -2.84 -21.17
N LYS A 121 -8.46 -2.76 -21.33
CA LYS A 121 -9.34 -3.94 -21.33
C LYS A 121 -9.05 -4.89 -22.50
N LYS A 122 -8.77 -4.35 -23.69
CA LYS A 122 -8.41 -5.13 -24.88
C LYS A 122 -7.16 -5.99 -24.66
N PHE A 123 -6.20 -5.52 -23.87
CA PHE A 123 -4.96 -6.23 -23.58
C PHE A 123 -4.98 -7.08 -22.30
N GLY A 124 -6.14 -7.29 -21.68
CA GLY A 124 -6.28 -8.17 -20.53
C GLY A 124 -5.83 -7.55 -19.22
N VAL A 125 -5.81 -6.21 -19.10
CA VAL A 125 -5.67 -5.55 -17.80
C VAL A 125 -6.86 -5.90 -16.93
N THR A 126 -6.61 -6.27 -15.69
CA THR A 126 -7.61 -6.67 -14.70
C THR A 126 -7.72 -5.67 -13.56
N SER A 127 -6.62 -4.99 -13.25
CA SER A 127 -6.52 -4.12 -12.07
C SER A 127 -5.82 -2.80 -12.39
N ILE A 128 -6.35 -1.70 -11.87
CA ILE A 128 -5.75 -0.36 -12.02
C ILE A 128 -5.55 0.26 -10.65
N GLU A 129 -4.32 0.68 -10.35
CA GLU A 129 -3.96 1.36 -9.10
C GLU A 129 -3.79 2.86 -9.36
N LEU A 130 -4.62 3.69 -8.74
CA LEU A 130 -4.50 5.15 -8.82
C LEU A 130 -3.61 5.69 -7.70
N GLY A 131 -2.64 6.50 -8.07
CA GLY A 131 -1.82 7.25 -7.14
C GLY A 131 -2.55 8.48 -6.60
N ALA A 132 -3.56 8.32 -5.74
CA ALA A 132 -4.25 9.42 -5.09
C ALA A 132 -3.30 10.26 -4.21
N GLN A 133 -2.51 9.60 -3.41
CA GLN A 133 -1.54 10.11 -2.43
C GLN A 133 -2.21 10.86 -1.27
N SER A 134 -3.10 11.82 -1.53
CA SER A 134 -3.95 12.53 -0.59
C SER A 134 -5.32 12.78 -1.23
N MET A 135 -6.32 13.07 -0.39
CA MET A 135 -7.64 13.56 -0.80
C MET A 135 -7.90 14.98 -0.25
N ASP A 136 -6.84 15.69 0.08
CA ASP A 136 -6.84 17.11 0.46
C ASP A 136 -6.13 17.89 -0.65
N ASP A 137 -6.87 18.81 -1.29
CA ASP A 137 -6.39 19.51 -2.49
C ASP A 137 -5.23 20.45 -2.21
N GLU A 138 -5.15 21.05 -1.01
CA GLU A 138 -4.01 21.86 -0.59
C GLU A 138 -2.73 21.01 -0.45
N VAL A 139 -2.85 19.82 0.12
CA VAL A 139 -1.73 18.86 0.21
C VAL A 139 -1.29 18.42 -1.17
N LEU A 140 -2.23 18.14 -2.09
CA LEU A 140 -1.93 17.76 -3.47
C LEU A 140 -1.20 18.88 -4.22
N GLU A 141 -1.65 20.12 -4.08
CA GLU A 141 -1.02 21.31 -4.70
C GLU A 141 0.39 21.54 -4.16
N LEU A 142 0.56 21.56 -2.84
CA LEU A 142 1.87 21.74 -2.18
C LEU A 142 2.90 20.66 -2.56
N ASN A 143 2.45 19.49 -2.95
CA ASN A 143 3.30 18.39 -3.41
C ASN A 143 3.36 18.24 -4.94
N GLU A 144 2.93 19.25 -5.69
CA GLU A 144 3.05 19.31 -7.15
C GLU A 144 2.42 18.10 -7.86
N ARG A 145 1.28 17.62 -7.30
CA ARG A 145 0.61 16.43 -7.87
C ARG A 145 -0.07 16.69 -9.21
N GLY A 146 -0.53 17.93 -9.46
CA GLY A 146 -1.17 18.34 -10.71
C GLY A 146 -2.53 17.67 -10.98
N HIS A 147 -3.15 17.05 -9.97
CA HIS A 147 -4.54 16.56 -9.99
C HIS A 147 -5.22 16.90 -8.66
N SER A 148 -6.53 16.91 -8.66
CA SER A 148 -7.38 17.17 -7.49
C SER A 148 -7.93 15.88 -6.88
N SER A 149 -8.54 16.00 -5.70
CA SER A 149 -9.30 14.91 -5.08
C SER A 149 -10.52 14.50 -5.91
N GLN A 150 -11.10 15.44 -6.68
CA GLN A 150 -12.20 15.14 -7.59
C GLN A 150 -11.74 14.29 -8.77
N ASP A 151 -10.57 14.54 -9.35
CA ASP A 151 -10.01 13.69 -10.42
C ASP A 151 -9.83 12.24 -9.94
N VAL A 152 -9.46 12.05 -8.65
CA VAL A 152 -9.39 10.70 -8.05
C VAL A 152 -10.77 10.04 -8.01
N ALA A 153 -11.80 10.78 -7.59
CA ALA A 153 -13.17 10.26 -7.49
C ALA A 153 -13.74 9.90 -8.87
N ASP A 154 -13.58 10.78 -9.86
CA ASP A 154 -14.07 10.58 -11.22
C ASP A 154 -13.37 9.38 -11.90
N ALA A 155 -12.04 9.28 -11.76
CA ALA A 155 -11.28 8.14 -12.28
C ALA A 155 -11.67 6.82 -11.59
N ALA A 156 -11.89 6.84 -10.27
CA ALA A 156 -12.30 5.66 -9.52
C ALA A 156 -13.68 5.15 -9.98
N GLU A 157 -14.65 6.05 -10.18
CA GLU A 157 -15.97 5.71 -10.70
C GLU A 157 -15.86 5.09 -12.10
N LEU A 158 -15.08 5.71 -12.98
CA LEU A 158 -14.91 5.26 -14.36
C LEU A 158 -14.23 3.88 -14.44
N ILE A 159 -13.18 3.63 -13.63
CA ILE A 159 -12.49 2.33 -13.54
C ILE A 159 -13.45 1.23 -13.11
N LYS A 160 -14.27 1.49 -12.08
CA LYS A 160 -15.27 0.53 -11.59
C LYS A 160 -16.37 0.28 -12.63
N ALA A 161 -16.84 1.32 -13.33
CA ALA A 161 -17.84 1.19 -14.39
C ALA A 161 -17.36 0.32 -15.56
N PHE A 162 -16.05 0.33 -15.85
CA PHE A 162 -15.43 -0.56 -16.84
C PHE A 162 -15.18 -1.99 -16.32
N GLY A 163 -15.40 -2.26 -15.05
CA GLY A 163 -15.27 -3.58 -14.43
C GLY A 163 -13.83 -3.99 -14.10
N PHE A 164 -12.93 -3.04 -13.87
CA PHE A 164 -11.59 -3.31 -13.35
C PHE A 164 -11.60 -3.39 -11.83
N GLU A 165 -10.65 -4.13 -11.23
CA GLU A 165 -10.31 -4.00 -9.82
C GLU A 165 -9.68 -2.62 -9.59
N LEU A 166 -10.22 -1.86 -8.64
CA LEU A 166 -9.71 -0.55 -8.27
C LEU A 166 -8.75 -0.66 -7.09
N GLY A 167 -7.51 -0.23 -7.28
CA GLY A 167 -6.56 0.03 -6.20
C GLY A 167 -6.37 1.52 -5.96
N LEU A 168 -6.26 1.95 -4.71
CA LEU A 168 -5.87 3.32 -4.38
C LEU A 168 -4.59 3.34 -3.55
N GLN A 169 -3.70 4.28 -3.87
CA GLN A 169 -2.47 4.50 -3.10
C GLN A 169 -2.57 5.81 -2.34
N MET A 170 -2.30 5.79 -1.05
CA MET A 170 -2.16 6.98 -0.20
C MET A 170 -0.77 7.09 0.39
N MET A 171 -0.37 8.31 0.69
CA MET A 171 0.86 8.58 1.41
C MET A 171 0.54 9.24 2.74
N ILE A 172 1.38 8.98 3.76
CA ILE A 172 1.26 9.55 5.10
C ILE A 172 2.43 10.50 5.31
N GLY A 173 2.13 11.75 5.70
CA GLY A 173 3.12 12.75 6.06
C GLY A 173 3.64 13.58 4.89
N LEU A 174 2.85 13.78 3.84
CA LEU A 174 3.17 14.73 2.77
C LEU A 174 3.31 16.17 3.30
N TYR A 175 4.05 17.02 2.59
CA TYR A 175 4.19 18.42 2.94
C TYR A 175 2.83 19.11 3.01
N GLY A 176 2.59 19.86 4.07
CA GLY A 176 1.30 20.50 4.35
C GLY A 176 0.22 19.60 4.94
N SER A 177 0.50 18.29 5.13
CA SER A 177 -0.45 17.39 5.77
C SER A 177 -0.43 17.51 7.30
N THR A 178 -1.58 17.22 7.91
CA THR A 178 -1.78 17.11 9.36
C THR A 178 -2.48 15.79 9.69
N PRO A 179 -2.48 15.34 10.95
CA PRO A 179 -3.22 14.13 11.32
C PRO A 179 -4.70 14.16 10.91
N GLU A 180 -5.35 15.35 10.96
CA GLU A 180 -6.75 15.54 10.57
C GLU A 180 -6.94 15.37 9.05
N LYS A 181 -6.03 15.94 8.24
CA LYS A 181 -6.03 15.79 6.77
C LYS A 181 -5.73 14.36 6.34
N GLU A 182 -4.81 13.66 7.05
CA GLU A 182 -4.56 12.24 6.83
C GLU A 182 -5.83 11.42 7.09
N TRP A 183 -6.52 11.70 8.20
CA TRP A 183 -7.74 11.00 8.54
C TRP A 183 -8.86 11.26 7.53
N ALA A 184 -9.06 12.52 7.14
CA ALA A 184 -10.00 12.87 6.09
C ALA A 184 -9.69 12.18 4.75
N THR A 185 -8.40 12.00 4.44
CA THR A 185 -7.95 11.23 3.26
C THR A 185 -8.37 9.75 3.38
N VAL A 186 -8.15 9.13 4.54
CA VAL A 186 -8.56 7.73 4.80
C VAL A 186 -10.07 7.56 4.63
N GLU A 187 -10.89 8.47 5.19
CA GLU A 187 -12.36 8.43 5.07
C GLU A 187 -12.83 8.57 3.63
N LYS A 188 -12.28 9.55 2.89
CA LYS A 188 -12.62 9.77 1.49
C LYS A 188 -12.22 8.59 0.59
N ILE A 189 -11.04 8.00 0.81
CA ILE A 189 -10.61 6.78 0.10
C ILE A 189 -11.56 5.61 0.42
N ALA A 190 -11.92 5.40 1.69
CA ALA A 190 -12.86 4.34 2.08
C ALA A 190 -14.24 4.52 1.43
N ALA A 191 -14.73 5.76 1.32
CA ALA A 191 -16.00 6.09 0.67
C ALA A 191 -16.01 5.74 -0.83
N LEU A 192 -14.86 5.77 -1.51
CA LEU A 192 -14.72 5.33 -2.91
C LEU A 192 -14.79 3.80 -3.06
N THR A 193 -14.78 3.05 -1.96
CA THR A 193 -14.88 1.58 -1.92
C THR A 193 -13.94 0.87 -2.91
N PRO A 194 -12.61 1.12 -2.84
CA PRO A 194 -11.66 0.40 -3.67
C PRO A 194 -11.56 -1.08 -3.22
N ASP A 195 -11.11 -1.96 -4.12
CA ASP A 195 -10.83 -3.36 -3.77
C ASP A 195 -9.56 -3.49 -2.94
N THR A 196 -8.58 -2.63 -3.23
CA THR A 196 -7.27 -2.65 -2.57
C THR A 196 -6.76 -1.25 -2.25
N VAL A 197 -5.96 -1.15 -1.17
CA VAL A 197 -5.24 0.07 -0.79
C VAL A 197 -3.77 -0.23 -0.52
N ARG A 198 -2.90 0.71 -0.91
CA ARG A 198 -1.50 0.78 -0.48
C ARG A 198 -1.31 2.03 0.38
N ILE A 199 -0.64 1.87 1.51
CA ILE A 199 -0.31 2.95 2.44
C ILE A 199 1.20 3.14 2.43
N TYR A 200 1.68 4.29 1.98
CA TYR A 200 3.10 4.61 1.93
C TYR A 200 3.43 5.75 2.89
N PRO A 201 4.15 5.49 3.99
CA PRO A 201 4.74 6.58 4.77
C PRO A 201 5.77 7.30 3.89
N VAL A 202 5.80 8.63 3.98
CA VAL A 202 6.74 9.45 3.22
C VAL A 202 8.17 9.10 3.59
N VAL A 203 8.99 8.87 2.58
CA VAL A 203 10.44 8.80 2.69
C VAL A 203 11.01 9.99 1.94
N VAL A 204 11.79 10.82 2.62
CA VAL A 204 12.35 12.04 2.05
C VAL A 204 13.72 11.74 1.47
N LEU A 205 13.84 11.86 0.16
CA LEU A 205 15.08 11.61 -0.58
C LEU A 205 15.83 12.93 -0.86
N LYS A 206 17.15 12.91 -0.81
CA LYS A 206 18.03 14.09 -0.93
C LYS A 206 17.87 14.87 -2.25
N ASN A 207 17.54 14.19 -3.33
CA ASN A 207 17.46 14.78 -4.68
C ASN A 207 16.02 15.14 -5.08
N THR A 208 15.15 15.40 -4.10
CA THR A 208 13.75 15.76 -4.33
C THR A 208 13.45 17.15 -3.77
N ARG A 209 12.41 17.80 -4.29
CA ARG A 209 11.94 19.07 -3.74
C ARG A 209 11.57 18.96 -2.26
N LEU A 210 10.98 17.84 -1.86
CA LEU A 210 10.66 17.57 -0.44
C LEU A 210 11.93 17.45 0.42
N GLY A 211 13.03 16.94 -0.13
CA GLY A 211 14.33 16.92 0.52
C GLY A 211 14.87 18.33 0.77
N GLU A 212 14.77 19.22 -0.21
CA GLU A 212 15.15 20.64 -0.05
C GLU A 212 14.32 21.33 1.02
N LEU A 213 12.98 21.13 1.03
CA LEU A 213 12.07 21.69 2.02
C LEU A 213 12.36 21.18 3.44
N LEU A 214 12.75 19.91 3.58
CA LEU A 214 13.18 19.36 4.86
C LEU A 214 14.48 20.01 5.35
N LEU A 215 15.47 20.13 4.47
CA LEU A 215 16.78 20.70 4.81
C LEU A 215 16.71 22.20 5.10
N SER A 216 15.80 22.94 4.46
CA SER A 216 15.54 24.36 4.76
C SER A 216 14.74 24.57 6.06
N GLY A 217 14.12 23.51 6.58
CA GLY A 217 13.26 23.57 7.76
C GLY A 217 11.82 24.03 7.48
N GLU A 218 11.45 24.21 6.23
CA GLU A 218 10.07 24.53 5.81
C GLU A 218 9.14 23.34 5.99
N TYR A 219 9.59 22.11 5.61
CA TYR A 219 8.87 20.89 5.87
C TYR A 219 9.29 20.29 7.22
N LYS A 220 8.29 20.07 8.08
CA LYS A 220 8.44 19.46 9.40
C LYS A 220 7.49 18.28 9.50
N PRO A 221 7.96 17.06 9.18
CA PRO A 221 7.14 15.86 9.31
C PRO A 221 6.75 15.62 10.78
N PHE A 222 5.62 14.93 11.00
CA PHE A 222 5.31 14.46 12.35
C PHE A 222 6.33 13.39 12.82
N SER A 223 6.19 12.95 14.08
CA SER A 223 7.06 11.88 14.59
C SER A 223 6.79 10.55 13.87
N PHE A 224 7.80 9.68 13.85
CA PHE A 224 7.68 8.32 13.34
C PHE A 224 6.53 7.56 14.02
N ASP A 225 6.41 7.69 15.35
CA ASP A 225 5.33 7.05 16.11
C ASP A 225 3.95 7.54 15.68
N LYS A 226 3.81 8.82 15.36
CA LYS A 226 2.55 9.38 14.83
C LYS A 226 2.21 8.81 13.45
N ALA A 227 3.21 8.63 12.58
CA ALA A 227 3.01 8.00 11.28
C ALA A 227 2.57 6.54 11.41
N VAL A 228 3.16 5.78 12.36
CA VAL A 228 2.74 4.40 12.67
C VAL A 228 1.32 4.38 13.23
N GLU A 229 0.97 5.32 14.12
CA GLU A 229 -0.40 5.45 14.69
C GLU A 229 -1.44 5.68 13.58
N ILE A 230 -1.21 6.66 12.71
CA ILE A 230 -2.11 6.97 11.58
C ILE A 230 -2.24 5.77 10.64
N ALA A 231 -1.12 5.16 10.26
CA ALA A 231 -1.13 3.99 9.38
C ALA A 231 -1.88 2.80 10.00
N SER A 232 -1.72 2.58 11.31
CA SER A 232 -2.41 1.52 12.05
C SER A 232 -3.92 1.74 12.06
N ALA A 233 -4.37 2.97 12.34
CA ALA A 233 -5.77 3.33 12.32
C ALA A 233 -6.37 3.21 10.90
N ALA A 234 -5.64 3.65 9.87
CA ALA A 234 -6.04 3.51 8.47
C ALA A 234 -6.21 2.03 8.07
N MET A 235 -5.26 1.16 8.48
CA MET A 235 -5.37 -0.29 8.22
C MET A 235 -6.63 -0.90 8.85
N VAL A 236 -6.94 -0.53 10.09
CA VAL A 236 -8.15 -1.02 10.78
C VAL A 236 -9.41 -0.55 10.06
N MET A 237 -9.47 0.73 9.67
CA MET A 237 -10.62 1.29 8.96
C MET A 237 -10.84 0.63 7.60
N PHE A 238 -9.78 0.50 6.78
CA PHE A 238 -9.89 -0.12 5.46
C PHE A 238 -10.30 -1.59 5.56
N GLU A 239 -9.60 -2.39 6.38
CA GLU A 239 -9.92 -3.81 6.53
C GLU A 239 -11.31 -4.01 7.17
N GLY A 240 -11.73 -3.16 8.11
CA GLY A 240 -13.08 -3.14 8.69
C GLY A 240 -14.17 -2.80 7.67
N SER A 241 -13.84 -2.01 6.65
CA SER A 241 -14.73 -1.68 5.52
C SER A 241 -14.68 -2.71 4.38
N GLY A 242 -13.95 -3.82 4.55
CA GLY A 242 -13.81 -4.87 3.53
C GLY A 242 -12.79 -4.55 2.44
N ILE A 243 -12.00 -3.50 2.59
CA ILE A 243 -10.94 -3.06 1.65
C ILE A 243 -9.62 -3.73 2.03
N ARG A 244 -8.97 -4.40 1.09
CA ARG A 244 -7.71 -5.11 1.36
C ARG A 244 -6.52 -4.16 1.37
N VAL A 245 -5.80 -4.07 2.48
CA VAL A 245 -4.53 -3.36 2.55
C VAL A 245 -3.41 -4.27 2.05
N ILE A 246 -3.07 -4.16 0.77
CA ILE A 246 -2.08 -5.04 0.11
C ILE A 246 -0.64 -4.63 0.39
N LYS A 247 -0.40 -3.35 0.70
CA LYS A 247 0.92 -2.85 1.08
C LYS A 247 0.79 -1.79 2.18
N CYS A 248 1.69 -1.84 3.16
CA CYS A 248 1.88 -0.78 4.14
C CYS A 248 3.39 -0.64 4.38
N GLY A 249 3.93 0.54 4.09
CA GLY A 249 5.38 0.80 4.09
C GLY A 249 6.06 0.52 2.76
N LEU A 250 7.24 1.12 2.56
CA LEU A 250 8.08 0.90 1.40
C LEU A 250 8.79 -0.47 1.52
N HIS A 251 9.19 -1.05 0.40
CA HIS A 251 10.02 -2.25 0.42
C HIS A 251 11.45 -1.90 0.87
N ALA A 252 12.16 -2.90 1.39
CA ALA A 252 13.58 -2.73 1.71
C ALA A 252 14.37 -2.44 0.43
N SER A 253 15.17 -1.36 0.44
CA SER A 253 15.95 -0.91 -0.69
C SER A 253 17.22 -0.21 -0.20
N GLU A 254 18.37 -0.72 -0.59
CA GLU A 254 19.66 -0.10 -0.29
C GLU A 254 19.78 1.30 -0.90
N PHE A 255 19.17 1.53 -2.07
CA PHE A 255 19.14 2.84 -2.71
C PHE A 255 18.37 3.86 -1.88
N VAL A 256 17.22 3.46 -1.34
CA VAL A 256 16.42 4.31 -0.45
C VAL A 256 17.18 4.60 0.83
N GLU A 257 17.78 3.60 1.45
CA GLU A 257 18.56 3.78 2.70
C GLU A 257 19.76 4.71 2.52
N HIS A 258 20.41 4.66 1.35
CA HIS A 258 21.54 5.52 1.03
C HIS A 258 21.14 6.98 0.77
N ASP A 259 20.00 7.21 0.12
CA ASP A 259 19.59 8.54 -0.36
C ASP A 259 18.58 9.24 0.55
N MET A 260 18.10 8.54 1.59
CA MET A 260 17.15 9.09 2.54
C MET A 260 17.79 10.16 3.43
N VAL A 261 17.12 11.30 3.55
CA VAL A 261 17.48 12.40 4.47
C VAL A 261 16.46 12.58 5.59
N GLY A 262 15.32 11.88 5.56
CA GLY A 262 14.28 11.92 6.58
C GLY A 262 13.03 11.15 6.20
N GLY A 263 11.95 11.37 6.96
CA GLY A 263 10.68 10.67 6.76
C GLY A 263 10.55 9.41 7.61
N PHE A 264 9.73 8.44 7.16
CA PHE A 264 9.24 7.35 8.00
C PHE A 264 9.63 5.97 7.46
N TYR A 265 10.85 5.85 6.95
CA TYR A 265 11.32 4.56 6.43
C TYR A 265 11.61 3.56 7.55
N HIS A 266 11.03 2.37 7.42
CA HIS A 266 11.38 1.19 8.20
C HIS A 266 11.06 -0.06 7.37
N PRO A 267 12.00 -1.02 7.21
CA PRO A 267 11.79 -2.22 6.38
C PRO A 267 10.61 -3.08 6.86
N ALA A 268 10.32 -3.06 8.17
CA ALA A 268 9.19 -3.76 8.79
C ALA A 268 8.06 -2.79 9.22
N PHE A 269 7.80 -1.72 8.46
CA PHE A 269 6.80 -0.70 8.83
C PHE A 269 5.42 -1.31 9.09
N ARG A 270 4.96 -2.22 8.21
CA ARG A 270 3.70 -2.94 8.39
C ARG A 270 3.63 -3.71 9.71
N GLU A 271 4.72 -4.37 10.07
CA GLU A 271 4.77 -5.15 11.32
C GLU A 271 4.66 -4.25 12.57
N LEU A 272 5.24 -3.04 12.50
CA LEU A 272 5.09 -2.04 13.56
C LEU A 272 3.64 -1.57 13.69
N CYS A 273 2.97 -1.32 12.56
CA CYS A 273 1.55 -0.96 12.54
C CYS A 273 0.68 -2.10 13.11
N GLU A 274 0.89 -3.33 12.66
CA GLU A 274 0.15 -4.49 13.17
C GLU A 274 0.39 -4.72 14.67
N ALA A 275 1.62 -4.50 15.14
CA ALA A 275 1.94 -4.58 16.57
C ALA A 275 1.22 -3.50 17.38
N MET A 276 1.12 -2.28 16.87
CA MET A 276 0.37 -1.18 17.50
C MET A 276 -1.13 -1.49 17.58
N ILE A 277 -1.73 -2.04 16.52
CA ILE A 277 -3.15 -2.46 16.52
C ILE A 277 -3.39 -3.47 17.66
N TYR A 278 -2.55 -4.49 17.77
CA TYR A 278 -2.66 -5.48 18.85
C TYR A 278 -2.46 -4.85 20.23
N ARG A 279 -1.52 -3.92 20.39
CA ARG A 279 -1.30 -3.22 21.65
C ARG A 279 -2.56 -2.48 22.10
N HIS A 280 -3.18 -1.70 21.22
CA HIS A 280 -4.41 -0.97 21.55
C HIS A 280 -5.56 -1.92 21.90
N ASN A 281 -5.72 -3.03 21.20
CA ASN A 281 -6.78 -4.00 21.50
C ASN A 281 -6.53 -4.74 22.83
N MET A 282 -5.25 -5.07 23.15
CA MET A 282 -4.91 -5.61 24.47
C MET A 282 -5.15 -4.61 25.59
N GLU A 283 -4.80 -3.32 25.40
CA GLU A 283 -5.13 -2.25 26.35
C GLU A 283 -6.63 -2.16 26.64
N PHE A 284 -7.44 -2.20 25.57
CA PHE A 284 -8.89 -2.17 25.69
C PHE A 284 -9.44 -3.36 26.49
N VAL A 285 -8.98 -4.56 26.18
CA VAL A 285 -9.41 -5.79 26.87
C VAL A 285 -8.99 -5.80 28.34
N LEU A 286 -7.75 -5.40 28.64
CA LEU A 286 -7.22 -5.36 30.01
C LEU A 286 -7.89 -4.27 30.85
N LYS A 287 -8.09 -3.07 30.30
CA LYS A 287 -8.76 -1.96 30.96
C LYS A 287 -10.21 -2.31 31.34
N ASN A 288 -10.93 -2.94 30.43
CA ASN A 288 -12.32 -3.34 30.66
C ASN A 288 -12.45 -4.48 31.66
N SER A 289 -11.38 -5.23 31.91
CA SER A 289 -11.35 -6.37 32.85
C SER A 289 -10.78 -6.03 34.22
N CYS A 290 -10.31 -4.78 34.43
CA CYS A 290 -9.66 -4.30 35.66
C CYS A 290 -8.52 -5.21 36.16
N ILE A 291 -7.73 -5.80 35.25
CA ILE A 291 -6.66 -6.75 35.60
C ILE A 291 -5.33 -6.03 35.71
N GLY A 292 -4.67 -6.23 36.88
CA GLY A 292 -3.26 -5.99 37.09
C GLY A 292 -2.56 -7.32 37.40
N GLY A 293 -1.24 -7.39 37.19
CA GLY A 293 -0.46 -8.60 37.42
C GLY A 293 -0.38 -9.51 36.18
N ASP A 294 -0.55 -10.82 36.34
CA ASP A 294 -0.40 -11.79 35.24
C ASP A 294 -1.68 -11.91 34.43
N ALA A 295 -1.56 -11.84 33.10
CA ALA A 295 -2.66 -11.96 32.15
C ALA A 295 -2.31 -12.91 30.99
N VAL A 296 -3.27 -13.74 30.59
CA VAL A 296 -3.17 -14.57 29.39
C VAL A 296 -4.07 -13.97 28.31
N ILE A 297 -3.47 -13.53 27.19
CA ILE A 297 -4.19 -12.96 26.06
C ILE A 297 -4.15 -13.95 24.90
N ALA A 298 -5.32 -14.37 24.44
CA ALA A 298 -5.46 -15.19 23.25
C ALA A 298 -5.61 -14.27 22.01
N VAL A 299 -4.94 -14.65 20.92
CA VAL A 299 -4.99 -13.99 19.61
C VAL A 299 -5.01 -15.07 18.53
N ASN A 300 -5.31 -14.69 17.28
CA ASN A 300 -5.20 -15.65 16.18
C ASN A 300 -3.81 -16.32 16.14
N SER A 301 -3.77 -17.65 15.99
CA SER A 301 -2.52 -18.43 16.03
C SER A 301 -1.46 -17.95 15.03
N ARG A 302 -1.89 -17.41 13.87
CA ARG A 302 -0.99 -16.84 12.84
C ARG A 302 -0.47 -15.43 13.17
N CYS A 303 -0.97 -14.84 14.24
CA CYS A 303 -0.70 -13.45 14.62
C CYS A 303 0.09 -13.30 15.94
N ILE A 304 0.51 -14.39 16.58
CA ILE A 304 1.23 -14.35 17.87
C ILE A 304 2.46 -13.43 17.83
N SER A 305 3.28 -13.53 16.77
CA SER A 305 4.48 -12.68 16.62
C SER A 305 4.14 -11.20 16.45
N LYS A 306 3.07 -10.89 15.71
CA LYS A 306 2.56 -9.53 15.51
C LYS A 306 2.02 -8.95 16.81
N ALA A 307 1.26 -9.74 17.55
CA ALA A 307 0.72 -9.37 18.85
C ALA A 307 1.84 -9.16 19.91
N ALA A 308 2.91 -9.97 19.88
CA ALA A 308 4.08 -9.76 20.74
C ALA A 308 4.85 -8.48 20.38
N GLY A 309 4.77 -8.04 19.14
CA GLY A 309 5.49 -6.89 18.60
C GLY A 309 6.94 -7.20 18.27
N GLN A 310 7.54 -6.36 17.44
CA GLN A 310 8.95 -6.48 17.07
C GLN A 310 9.83 -6.46 18.32
N LYS A 311 10.76 -7.41 18.43
CA LYS A 311 11.59 -7.61 19.63
C LYS A 311 10.78 -7.72 20.94
N ARG A 312 9.53 -8.21 20.86
CA ARG A 312 8.60 -8.34 22.00
C ARG A 312 8.20 -6.99 22.62
N SER A 313 8.15 -5.94 21.83
CA SER A 313 7.89 -4.56 22.28
C SER A 313 6.56 -4.43 23.04
N ASN A 314 5.49 -5.11 22.64
CA ASN A 314 4.22 -5.06 23.34
C ASN A 314 4.29 -5.74 24.70
N ILE A 315 5.02 -6.85 24.82
CA ILE A 315 5.21 -7.53 26.12
C ILE A 315 6.00 -6.63 27.07
N ALA A 316 7.06 -5.97 26.60
CA ALA A 316 7.82 -5.00 27.38
C ALA A 316 6.96 -3.83 27.83
N TYR A 317 6.16 -3.27 26.91
CA TYR A 317 5.24 -2.16 27.15
C TYR A 317 4.28 -2.44 28.32
N PHE A 318 3.66 -3.62 28.36
CA PHE A 318 2.73 -3.99 29.42
C PHE A 318 3.46 -4.32 30.74
N LYS A 319 4.63 -4.95 30.67
CA LYS A 319 5.45 -5.22 31.85
C LYS A 319 5.85 -3.95 32.58
N GLU A 320 6.25 -2.90 31.86
CA GLU A 320 6.56 -1.57 32.43
C GLU A 320 5.35 -0.94 33.13
N ARG A 321 4.13 -1.37 32.79
CA ARG A 321 2.86 -0.92 33.39
C ARG A 321 2.31 -1.88 34.44
N GLY A 322 3.14 -2.84 34.86
CA GLY A 322 2.79 -3.77 35.93
C GLY A 322 1.90 -4.94 35.48
N VAL A 323 1.82 -5.23 34.18
CA VAL A 323 1.06 -6.36 33.64
C VAL A 323 1.99 -7.33 32.91
N ASN A 324 2.13 -8.56 33.40
CA ASN A 324 2.85 -9.62 32.72
C ASN A 324 1.94 -10.35 31.75
N ILE A 325 2.12 -10.13 30.46
CA ILE A 325 1.28 -10.75 29.43
C ILE A 325 1.93 -12.04 28.93
N LYS A 326 1.15 -13.12 28.88
CA LYS A 326 1.41 -14.33 28.10
C LYS A 326 0.45 -14.36 26.90
N ILE A 327 1.00 -14.39 25.68
CA ILE A 327 0.21 -14.47 24.44
C ILE A 327 0.10 -15.94 24.03
N VAL A 328 -1.14 -16.38 23.73
CA VAL A 328 -1.45 -17.75 23.27
C VAL A 328 -2.25 -17.67 21.97
N GLY A 329 -2.13 -18.73 21.15
CA GLY A 329 -2.82 -18.80 19.85
C GLY A 329 -4.18 -19.49 19.95
N ASP A 330 -5.18 -18.96 19.24
CA ASP A 330 -6.48 -19.59 19.03
C ASP A 330 -6.93 -19.28 17.58
N GLU A 331 -7.20 -20.33 16.79
CA GLU A 331 -7.54 -20.18 15.37
C GLU A 331 -8.93 -19.55 15.14
N ASN A 332 -9.80 -19.57 16.17
CA ASN A 332 -11.15 -19.03 16.08
C ASN A 332 -11.18 -17.51 16.28
N ILE A 333 -10.12 -16.91 16.81
CA ILE A 333 -10.04 -15.47 17.01
C ILE A 333 -9.74 -14.79 15.68
N PRO A 334 -10.54 -13.80 15.26
CA PRO A 334 -10.28 -13.01 14.06
C PRO A 334 -8.93 -12.26 14.15
N LYS A 335 -8.41 -11.88 12.98
CA LYS A 335 -7.22 -11.02 12.88
C LYS A 335 -7.48 -9.71 13.63
N TYR A 336 -6.48 -9.26 14.36
CA TYR A 336 -6.46 -8.08 15.23
C TYR A 336 -7.28 -8.18 16.51
N GLU A 337 -8.18 -9.14 16.65
CA GLU A 337 -8.93 -9.32 17.89
C GLU A 337 -8.08 -10.00 18.97
N CYS A 338 -8.43 -9.70 20.23
CA CYS A 338 -7.81 -10.24 21.42
C CYS A 338 -8.87 -10.67 22.42
N GLU A 339 -8.65 -11.76 23.11
CA GLU A 339 -9.49 -12.23 24.21
C GLU A 339 -8.64 -12.47 25.46
N LEU A 340 -9.16 -12.05 26.61
CA LEU A 340 -8.59 -12.39 27.90
C LEU A 340 -8.99 -13.80 28.27
N ARG A 341 -8.01 -14.67 28.58
CA ARG A 341 -8.25 -16.01 29.10
C ARG A 341 -8.06 -15.99 30.62
N ARG A 342 -8.95 -16.66 31.34
CA ARG A 342 -8.91 -16.82 32.78
C ARG A 342 -8.09 -18.04 33.17
#